data_6ef0ecd5336b491818f2e2735f285bae
#
_entry.id   6ef0ecd5336b491818f2e2735f285bae
#
_cell.length_a   1.000
_cell.length_b   1.000
_cell.length_c   1.000
_cell.angle_alpha   90.00
_cell.angle_beta   90.00
_cell.angle_gamma   90.00
#
_symmetry.space_group_name_H-M   'P 1'
#
loop_
_entity.id
_entity.type
_entity.pdbx_description
1 polymer ?
#
loop_
_entity_poly.entity_id
_entity_poly.type
_entity_poly.pdbx_seq_one_letter_code
_entity_poly.pdbx_strand_id
1 'polypeptide(L)'
;DTFDLLDEIEKELGIATCPINWPIGSGKKFRGVYDRNTHKVLTFSDTQKGTKEGVIEEIDIDDARLDDIVDPDQREQLMEEIELLDGASVDFDQEQVSKGNMTPVFFGSALTNFGVETFLEHFLKMTTSPLPRVSDEGEIDPMSDDFSAFVFKIQANMNKAHRDRIAFMRICSGKFD
;
A
#
# COMPACT_ATOMS: atom_id res chain seq x y z
N ASP A 1 -0.40 -6.35 -17.59
CA ASP A 1 -0.93 -7.44 -16.77
C ASP A 1 -0.64 -7.16 -15.30
N THR A 2 -1.54 -7.56 -14.39
CA THR A 2 -1.41 -7.29 -12.95
C THR A 2 -0.27 -8.10 -12.35
N PHE A 3 -0.07 -9.33 -12.78
CA PHE A 3 1.06 -10.17 -12.37
C PHE A 3 2.40 -9.58 -12.83
N ASP A 4 2.48 -9.03 -14.04
CA ASP A 4 3.70 -8.39 -14.54
C ASP A 4 4.15 -7.23 -13.63
N LEU A 5 3.20 -6.51 -13.01
CA LEU A 5 3.52 -5.43 -12.06
C LEU A 5 4.13 -5.96 -10.76
N LEU A 6 3.67 -7.12 -10.27
CA LEU A 6 4.28 -7.76 -9.11
C LEU A 6 5.70 -8.23 -9.43
N ASP A 7 5.89 -8.90 -10.57
CA ASP A 7 7.20 -9.35 -11.04
C ASP A 7 8.18 -8.19 -11.22
N GLU A 8 7.70 -7.03 -11.74
CA GLU A 8 8.52 -5.83 -11.88
C GLU A 8 8.98 -5.30 -10.52
N ILE A 9 8.06 -5.22 -9.54
CA ILE A 9 8.40 -4.80 -8.17
C ILE A 9 9.46 -5.72 -7.57
N GLU A 10 9.27 -7.03 -7.66
CA GLU A 10 10.19 -8.02 -7.12
C GLU A 10 11.57 -7.95 -7.78
N LYS A 11 11.60 -7.79 -9.09
CA LYS A 11 12.84 -7.69 -9.85
C LYS A 11 13.61 -6.41 -9.54
N GLU A 12 12.92 -5.26 -9.47
CA GLU A 12 13.57 -3.96 -9.26
C GLU A 12 13.98 -3.74 -7.80
N LEU A 13 13.20 -4.22 -6.85
CA LEU A 13 13.45 -3.99 -5.43
C LEU A 13 14.13 -5.17 -4.72
N GLY A 14 14.06 -6.37 -5.29
CA GLY A 14 14.63 -7.59 -4.67
C GLY A 14 13.89 -8.03 -3.41
N ILE A 15 12.61 -7.71 -3.28
CA ILE A 15 11.75 -8.05 -2.13
C ILE A 15 10.52 -8.79 -2.62
N ALA A 16 9.99 -9.71 -1.82
CA ALA A 16 8.76 -10.42 -2.16
C ALA A 16 7.54 -9.48 -2.14
N THR A 17 6.60 -9.69 -3.04
CA THR A 17 5.30 -8.99 -3.04
C THR A 17 4.23 -9.84 -2.38
N CYS A 18 3.33 -9.17 -1.64
CA CYS A 18 2.14 -9.79 -1.08
C CYS A 18 0.91 -8.94 -1.46
N PRO A 19 0.17 -9.28 -2.53
CA PRO A 19 -1.04 -8.56 -2.89
C PRO A 19 -2.12 -8.78 -1.84
N ILE A 20 -2.59 -7.70 -1.23
CA ILE A 20 -3.64 -7.70 -0.20
C ILE A 20 -5.02 -7.65 -0.85
N ASN A 21 -5.13 -6.91 -1.95
CA ASN A 21 -6.32 -6.89 -2.78
C ASN A 21 -5.97 -7.17 -4.25
N TRP A 22 -6.98 -7.51 -5.05
CA TRP A 22 -6.81 -7.82 -6.46
C TRP A 22 -7.83 -7.09 -7.32
N PRO A 23 -7.44 -6.41 -8.41
CA PRO A 23 -8.34 -5.60 -9.21
C PRO A 23 -9.22 -6.46 -10.11
N ILE A 24 -10.50 -6.09 -10.22
CA ILE A 24 -11.46 -6.70 -11.13
C ILE A 24 -11.58 -5.81 -12.36
N GLY A 25 -10.90 -6.20 -13.43
CA GLY A 25 -10.79 -5.42 -14.65
C GLY A 25 -9.87 -4.20 -14.52
N SER A 26 -9.79 -3.41 -15.58
CA SER A 26 -8.93 -2.22 -15.64
C SER A 26 -9.57 -1.09 -16.47
N GLY A 27 -9.15 0.15 -16.23
CA GLY A 27 -9.63 1.33 -16.95
C GLY A 27 -11.15 1.46 -16.90
N LYS A 28 -11.82 1.52 -18.05
CA LYS A 28 -13.29 1.63 -18.15
C LYS A 28 -14.04 0.36 -17.75
N LYS A 29 -13.36 -0.78 -17.73
CA LYS A 29 -13.90 -2.07 -17.33
C LYS A 29 -13.65 -2.39 -15.86
N PHE A 30 -13.01 -1.49 -15.12
CA PHE A 30 -12.77 -1.66 -13.70
C PHE A 30 -14.11 -1.71 -12.92
N ARG A 31 -14.28 -2.71 -12.06
CA ARG A 31 -15.52 -2.95 -11.29
C ARG A 31 -15.31 -2.87 -9.79
N GLY A 32 -14.09 -3.05 -9.32
CA GLY A 32 -13.77 -3.08 -7.90
C GLY A 32 -12.48 -3.83 -7.63
N VAL A 33 -12.27 -4.20 -6.38
CA VAL A 33 -11.17 -5.09 -5.97
C VAL A 33 -11.71 -6.24 -5.14
N TYR A 34 -11.08 -7.38 -5.26
CA TYR A 34 -11.24 -8.50 -4.35
C TYR A 34 -10.26 -8.35 -3.18
N ASP A 35 -10.74 -8.34 -1.95
CA ASP A 35 -9.93 -8.34 -0.74
C ASP A 35 -9.61 -9.78 -0.33
N ARG A 36 -8.33 -10.15 -0.33
CA ARG A 36 -7.87 -11.52 -0.05
C ARG A 36 -8.01 -11.91 1.41
N ASN A 37 -8.03 -10.95 2.34
CA ASN A 37 -8.16 -11.25 3.76
C ASN A 37 -9.61 -11.55 4.16
N THR A 38 -10.56 -10.83 3.56
CA THR A 38 -11.99 -10.95 3.89
C THR A 38 -12.74 -11.84 2.92
N HIS A 39 -12.15 -12.18 1.77
CA HIS A 39 -12.76 -12.90 0.64
C HIS A 39 -13.98 -12.20 0.06
N LYS A 40 -13.98 -10.86 0.11
CA LYS A 40 -15.06 -10.02 -0.38
C LYS A 40 -14.63 -9.17 -1.55
N VAL A 41 -15.58 -8.87 -2.40
CA VAL A 41 -15.45 -7.88 -3.46
C VAL A 41 -15.89 -6.52 -2.95
N LEU A 42 -15.02 -5.53 -3.05
CA LEU A 42 -15.29 -4.13 -2.75
C LEU A 42 -15.65 -3.43 -4.06
N THR A 43 -16.89 -3.00 -4.19
CA THR A 43 -17.39 -2.27 -5.36
C THR A 43 -17.64 -0.81 -5.00
N PHE A 44 -17.64 0.05 -6.01
CA PHE A 44 -17.92 1.47 -5.82
C PHE A 44 -19.10 1.87 -6.69
N SER A 45 -20.13 2.43 -6.06
CA SER A 45 -21.18 3.09 -6.81
C SER A 45 -20.64 4.36 -7.46
N ASP A 46 -21.00 4.57 -8.72
CA ASP A 46 -20.64 5.75 -9.52
C ASP A 46 -21.08 7.03 -8.79
N THR A 47 -20.20 7.61 -8.00
CA THR A 47 -20.38 8.95 -7.47
C THR A 47 -19.56 9.92 -8.29
N GLN A 48 -20.24 10.92 -8.83
CA GLN A 48 -19.69 11.97 -9.66
C GLN A 48 -18.34 12.49 -9.13
N LYS A 49 -17.31 12.35 -9.96
CA LYS A 49 -16.00 13.04 -9.92
C LYS A 49 -15.69 13.81 -8.62
N GLY A 50 -14.98 13.16 -7.73
CA GLY A 50 -14.05 13.84 -6.83
C GLY A 50 -14.59 14.51 -5.56
N THR A 51 -15.88 14.48 -5.23
CA THR A 51 -16.43 15.30 -4.13
C THR A 51 -17.39 14.60 -3.17
N LYS A 52 -17.69 13.33 -3.32
CA LYS A 52 -18.48 12.55 -2.34
C LYS A 52 -17.82 11.20 -2.11
N GLU A 53 -17.79 10.79 -0.85
CA GLU A 53 -17.45 9.43 -0.43
C GLU A 53 -18.29 8.45 -1.26
N GLY A 54 -17.63 7.66 -2.10
CA GLY A 54 -18.26 6.56 -2.79
C GLY A 54 -18.70 5.54 -1.76
N VAL A 55 -19.96 5.15 -1.76
CA VAL A 55 -20.43 4.07 -0.89
C VAL A 55 -19.70 2.79 -1.35
N ILE A 56 -18.85 2.26 -0.48
CA ILE A 56 -18.21 0.96 -0.68
C ILE A 56 -19.29 -0.08 -0.34
N GLU A 57 -19.61 -0.93 -1.30
CA GLU A 57 -20.41 -2.12 -1.07
C GLU A 57 -19.50 -3.33 -0.98
N GLU A 58 -19.59 -4.06 0.13
CA GLU A 58 -18.89 -5.33 0.33
C GLU A 58 -19.82 -6.48 -0.07
N ILE A 59 -19.39 -7.27 -1.03
CA ILE A 59 -20.14 -8.40 -1.56
C ILE A 59 -19.29 -9.67 -1.41
N ASP A 60 -19.85 -10.72 -0.85
CA ASP A 60 -19.15 -12.00 -0.81
C ASP A 60 -18.91 -12.53 -2.24
N ILE A 61 -17.75 -13.15 -2.47
CA ILE A 61 -17.36 -13.64 -3.80
C ILE A 61 -18.37 -14.63 -4.38
N ASP A 62 -19.11 -15.35 -3.54
CA ASP A 62 -20.13 -16.31 -3.91
C ASP A 62 -21.56 -15.71 -4.01
N ASP A 63 -21.74 -14.43 -3.72
CA ASP A 63 -23.05 -13.78 -3.75
C ASP A 63 -23.50 -13.55 -5.22
N ALA A 64 -24.74 -13.94 -5.50
CA ALA A 64 -25.34 -13.78 -6.83
C ALA A 64 -25.43 -12.30 -7.31
N ARG A 65 -25.44 -11.33 -6.38
CA ARG A 65 -25.41 -9.90 -6.72
C ARG A 65 -24.15 -9.48 -7.47
N LEU A 66 -23.08 -10.27 -7.34
CA LEU A 66 -21.85 -10.03 -8.07
C LEU A 66 -22.05 -10.15 -9.58
N ASP A 67 -22.95 -11.04 -10.04
CA ASP A 67 -23.27 -11.23 -11.44
C ASP A 67 -23.95 -10.01 -12.11
N ASP A 68 -24.54 -9.13 -11.31
CA ASP A 68 -25.13 -7.87 -11.80
C ASP A 68 -24.07 -6.76 -11.99
N ILE A 69 -22.89 -6.90 -11.37
CA ILE A 69 -21.84 -5.88 -11.32
C ILE A 69 -20.64 -6.26 -12.18
N VAL A 70 -20.28 -7.53 -12.16
CA VAL A 70 -19.10 -8.09 -12.85
C VAL A 70 -19.57 -8.94 -14.02
N ASP A 71 -19.05 -8.64 -15.22
CA ASP A 71 -19.37 -9.45 -16.39
C ASP A 71 -18.92 -10.93 -16.18
N PRO A 72 -19.63 -11.93 -16.75
CA PRO A 72 -19.26 -13.34 -16.60
C PRO A 72 -17.82 -13.66 -16.92
N ASP A 73 -17.27 -13.08 -18.00
CA ASP A 73 -15.88 -13.26 -18.41
C ASP A 73 -14.88 -12.70 -17.36
N GLN A 74 -15.23 -11.55 -16.75
CA GLN A 74 -14.41 -10.95 -15.68
C GLN A 74 -14.48 -11.78 -14.39
N ARG A 75 -15.63 -12.39 -14.12
CA ARG A 75 -15.79 -13.28 -12.95
C ARG A 75 -14.98 -14.54 -13.11
N GLU A 76 -15.04 -15.17 -14.29
CA GLU A 76 -14.21 -16.34 -14.61
C GLU A 76 -12.72 -16.01 -14.48
N GLN A 77 -12.28 -14.92 -15.09
CA GLN A 77 -10.91 -14.44 -14.97
C GLN A 77 -10.49 -14.19 -13.51
N LEU A 78 -11.35 -13.55 -12.71
CA LEU A 78 -11.08 -13.31 -11.30
C LEU A 78 -10.87 -14.61 -10.53
N MET A 79 -11.71 -15.62 -10.76
CA MET A 79 -11.60 -16.91 -10.07
C MET A 79 -10.30 -17.62 -10.43
N GLU A 80 -9.91 -17.61 -11.71
CA GLU A 80 -8.63 -18.15 -12.17
C GLU A 80 -7.44 -17.42 -11.53
N GLU A 81 -7.49 -16.09 -11.50
CA GLU A 81 -6.44 -15.25 -10.90
C GLU A 81 -6.33 -15.47 -9.39
N ILE A 82 -7.44 -15.65 -8.67
CA ILE A 82 -7.45 -15.98 -7.23
C ILE A 82 -6.78 -17.34 -7.00
N GLU A 83 -7.11 -18.36 -7.80
CA GLU A 83 -6.49 -19.68 -7.69
C GLU A 83 -4.97 -19.60 -7.92
N LEU A 84 -4.52 -18.82 -8.90
CA LEU A 84 -3.10 -18.59 -9.16
C LEU A 84 -2.43 -17.86 -7.99
N LEU A 85 -3.08 -16.84 -7.43
CA LEU A 85 -2.56 -16.09 -6.29
C LEU A 85 -2.42 -16.97 -5.05
N ASP A 86 -3.42 -17.78 -4.76
CA ASP A 86 -3.41 -18.67 -3.59
C ASP A 86 -2.39 -19.82 -3.74
N GLY A 87 -2.09 -20.19 -4.98
CA GLY A 87 -1.07 -21.20 -5.28
C GLY A 87 0.36 -20.69 -5.38
N ALA A 88 0.57 -19.44 -5.75
CA ALA A 88 1.88 -18.90 -6.11
C ALA A 88 2.34 -17.72 -5.24
N SER A 89 1.43 -16.95 -4.64
CA SER A 89 1.83 -15.80 -3.83
C SER A 89 2.18 -16.20 -2.40
N VAL A 90 3.06 -15.40 -1.80
CA VAL A 90 3.44 -15.55 -0.39
C VAL A 90 2.34 -14.96 0.49
N ASP A 91 1.98 -15.65 1.57
CA ASP A 91 1.06 -15.11 2.58
C ASP A 91 1.67 -13.89 3.30
N PHE A 92 0.79 -13.00 3.75
CA PHE A 92 1.22 -11.83 4.49
C PHE A 92 1.93 -12.21 5.79
N ASP A 93 3.15 -11.72 5.94
CA ASP A 93 3.98 -11.90 7.14
C ASP A 93 4.48 -10.54 7.65
N GLN A 94 3.95 -10.11 8.80
CA GLN A 94 4.31 -8.84 9.44
C GLN A 94 5.79 -8.75 9.77
N GLU A 95 6.44 -9.86 10.13
CA GLU A 95 7.86 -9.87 10.47
C GLU A 95 8.71 -9.64 9.23
N GLN A 96 8.36 -10.27 8.09
CA GLN A 96 9.06 -10.06 6.82
C GLN A 96 8.86 -8.64 6.30
N VAL A 97 7.66 -8.08 6.45
CA VAL A 97 7.39 -6.65 6.13
C VAL A 97 8.25 -5.73 6.99
N SER A 98 8.33 -5.98 8.30
CA SER A 98 9.14 -5.16 9.22
C SER A 98 10.64 -5.25 8.93
N LYS A 99 11.12 -6.40 8.44
CA LYS A 99 12.50 -6.60 8.00
C LYS A 99 12.81 -6.03 6.62
N GLY A 100 11.79 -5.61 5.87
CA GLY A 100 11.95 -5.13 4.50
C GLY A 100 12.19 -6.22 3.46
N ASN A 101 11.86 -7.48 3.77
CA ASN A 101 11.98 -8.61 2.85
C ASN A 101 10.70 -8.83 2.02
N MET A 102 9.60 -8.23 2.45
CA MET A 102 8.28 -8.34 1.82
C MET A 102 7.60 -6.97 1.80
N THR A 103 6.84 -6.70 0.75
CA THR A 103 5.98 -5.52 0.66
C THR A 103 4.53 -5.90 0.39
N PRO A 104 3.57 -5.39 1.18
CA PRO A 104 2.16 -5.51 0.83
C PRO A 104 1.86 -4.64 -0.40
N VAL A 105 1.05 -5.16 -1.33
CA VAL A 105 0.64 -4.46 -2.55
C VAL A 105 -0.86 -4.24 -2.54
N PHE A 106 -1.27 -3.01 -2.83
CA PHE A 106 -2.66 -2.60 -2.93
C PHE A 106 -2.93 -1.97 -4.29
N PHE A 107 -4.04 -2.35 -4.88
CA PHE A 107 -4.55 -1.74 -6.09
C PHE A 107 -5.63 -0.72 -5.74
N GLY A 108 -5.49 0.49 -6.25
CA GLY A 108 -6.40 1.58 -5.96
C GLY A 108 -6.18 2.77 -6.91
N SER A 109 -6.93 3.83 -6.74
CA SER A 109 -6.83 5.05 -7.55
C SER A 109 -6.96 6.30 -6.68
N ALA A 110 -5.86 7.03 -6.51
CA ALA A 110 -5.87 8.31 -5.83
C ALA A 110 -6.70 9.39 -6.60
N LEU A 111 -6.82 9.25 -7.93
CA LEU A 111 -7.58 10.18 -8.75
C LEU A 111 -9.10 10.12 -8.46
N THR A 112 -9.60 8.94 -8.16
CA THR A 112 -11.01 8.70 -7.86
C THR A 112 -11.28 8.44 -6.38
N ASN A 113 -10.23 8.49 -5.54
CA ASN A 113 -10.23 8.08 -4.13
C ASN A 113 -10.66 6.61 -3.91
N PHE A 114 -10.54 5.79 -4.96
CA PHE A 114 -10.87 4.38 -4.89
C PHE A 114 -9.84 3.61 -4.06
N GLY A 115 -10.29 2.87 -3.06
CA GLY A 115 -9.45 1.99 -2.23
C GLY A 115 -8.48 2.72 -1.29
N VAL A 116 -8.50 4.06 -1.23
CA VAL A 116 -7.58 4.85 -0.39
C VAL A 116 -7.88 4.63 1.09
N GLU A 117 -9.16 4.62 1.49
CA GLU A 117 -9.55 4.40 2.88
C GLU A 117 -9.16 2.99 3.34
N THR A 118 -9.52 1.97 2.57
CA THR A 118 -9.15 0.58 2.86
C THR A 118 -7.62 0.40 2.93
N PHE A 119 -6.88 1.02 2.01
CA PHE A 119 -5.41 1.05 2.06
C PHE A 119 -4.91 1.65 3.37
N LEU A 120 -5.43 2.81 3.78
CA LEU A 120 -4.99 3.49 5.02
C LEU A 120 -5.30 2.67 6.26
N GLU A 121 -6.45 2.00 6.32
CA GLU A 121 -6.79 1.10 7.42
C GLU A 121 -5.80 -0.06 7.57
N HIS A 122 -5.44 -0.69 6.45
CA HIS A 122 -4.42 -1.74 6.44
C HIS A 122 -3.05 -1.17 6.76
N PHE A 123 -2.69 -0.03 6.18
CA PHE A 123 -1.41 0.64 6.43
C PHE A 123 -1.20 0.92 7.93
N LEU A 124 -2.21 1.43 8.63
CA LEU A 124 -2.14 1.67 10.07
C LEU A 124 -1.91 0.40 10.90
N LYS A 125 -2.43 -0.74 10.44
CA LYS A 125 -2.23 -2.03 11.11
C LYS A 125 -0.86 -2.65 10.82
N MET A 126 -0.31 -2.38 9.63
CA MET A 126 0.95 -2.96 9.16
C MET A 126 2.18 -2.15 9.57
N THR A 127 2.03 -0.85 9.80
CA THR A 127 3.14 0.02 10.17
C THR A 127 3.60 -0.24 11.61
N THR A 128 4.90 -0.22 11.79
CA THR A 128 5.54 -0.34 13.09
C THR A 128 5.87 1.03 13.68
N SER A 129 6.09 1.09 14.99
CA SER A 129 6.78 2.22 15.62
C SER A 129 8.17 2.40 15.01
N PRO A 130 8.81 3.59 15.18
CA PRO A 130 10.18 3.78 14.76
C PRO A 130 11.09 2.66 15.29
N LEU A 131 11.85 2.06 14.40
CA LEU A 131 12.79 0.99 14.74
C LEU A 131 14.15 1.59 15.14
N PRO A 132 14.94 0.88 15.98
CA PRO A 132 16.29 1.25 16.31
C PRO A 132 17.15 1.49 15.05
N ARG A 133 18.10 2.40 15.15
CA ARG A 133 19.06 2.71 14.07
C ARG A 133 20.47 2.35 14.49
N VAL A 134 21.21 1.76 13.58
CA VAL A 134 22.62 1.45 13.79
C VAL A 134 23.45 2.68 13.46
N SER A 135 24.37 3.05 14.37
CA SER A 135 25.39 4.07 14.19
C SER A 135 26.78 3.48 14.40
N ASP A 136 27.84 4.26 14.17
CA ASP A 136 29.22 3.84 14.44
C ASP A 136 29.49 3.61 15.94
N GLU A 137 28.65 4.19 16.81
CA GLU A 137 28.73 4.07 18.26
C GLU A 137 27.84 2.96 18.83
N GLY A 138 27.05 2.31 17.99
CA GLY A 138 26.13 1.24 18.37
C GLY A 138 24.68 1.50 17.93
N GLU A 139 23.79 0.72 18.52
CA GLU A 139 22.35 0.83 18.23
C GLU A 139 21.73 1.99 19.02
N ILE A 140 20.97 2.83 18.32
CA ILE A 140 20.24 3.96 18.91
C ILE A 140 18.80 3.51 19.18
N ASP A 141 18.43 3.49 20.45
CA ASP A 141 17.04 3.24 20.88
C ASP A 141 16.20 4.50 20.58
N PRO A 142 15.12 4.40 19.77
CA PRO A 142 14.24 5.53 19.47
C PRO A 142 13.52 6.09 20.71
N MET A 143 13.47 5.34 21.80
CA MET A 143 12.87 5.77 23.08
C MET A 143 13.87 6.46 24.03
N SER A 144 15.15 6.57 23.63
CA SER A 144 16.15 7.33 24.42
C SER A 144 15.80 8.82 24.50
N ASP A 145 16.00 9.41 25.67
CA ASP A 145 15.88 10.85 25.86
C ASP A 145 17.01 11.66 25.20
N ASP A 146 18.14 11.01 24.93
CA ASP A 146 19.29 11.64 24.26
C ASP A 146 18.95 11.92 22.80
N PHE A 147 19.16 13.18 22.40
CA PHE A 147 18.91 13.58 21.02
C PHE A 147 19.94 12.99 20.06
N SER A 148 19.43 12.30 19.04
CA SER A 148 20.23 11.87 17.91
C SER A 148 19.47 12.04 16.60
N ALA A 149 20.17 12.40 15.54
CA ALA A 149 19.59 12.60 14.21
C ALA A 149 20.66 12.48 13.13
N PHE A 150 20.23 12.26 11.88
CA PHE A 150 21.12 12.35 10.71
C PHE A 150 20.49 13.22 9.62
N VAL A 151 21.34 13.99 8.92
CA VAL A 151 20.92 14.81 7.79
C VAL A 151 20.95 13.94 6.53
N PHE A 152 19.80 13.77 5.89
CA PHE A 152 19.67 12.96 4.67
C PHE A 152 19.53 13.79 3.39
N LYS A 153 19.26 15.11 3.52
CA LYS A 153 19.13 16.03 2.38
C LYS A 153 19.47 17.45 2.77
N ILE A 154 20.21 18.13 1.91
CA ILE A 154 20.40 19.59 1.98
C ILE A 154 19.87 20.18 0.67
N GLN A 155 18.92 21.10 0.77
CA GLN A 155 18.35 21.78 -0.38
C GLN A 155 18.60 23.27 -0.31
N ALA A 156 19.17 23.82 -1.39
CA ALA A 156 19.37 25.25 -1.54
C ALA A 156 18.20 25.91 -2.29
N ASN A 157 18.01 27.20 -2.06
CA ASN A 157 17.11 28.06 -2.84
C ASN A 157 15.62 27.58 -2.88
N MET A 158 15.11 27.03 -1.80
CA MET A 158 13.67 26.74 -1.68
C MET A 158 12.81 27.99 -1.80
N ASN A 159 13.30 29.11 -1.25
CA ASN A 159 12.73 30.43 -1.46
C ASN A 159 13.65 31.22 -2.38
N LYS A 160 13.17 31.62 -3.56
CA LYS A 160 13.94 32.39 -4.54
C LYS A 160 14.40 33.76 -4.02
N ALA A 161 13.75 34.33 -2.98
CA ALA A 161 14.10 35.59 -2.34
C ALA A 161 15.23 35.44 -1.32
N HIS A 162 15.58 34.25 -0.90
CA HIS A 162 16.59 33.94 0.10
C HIS A 162 17.60 32.94 -0.42
N ARG A 163 18.88 33.13 -0.12
CA ARG A 163 19.97 32.21 -0.48
C ARG A 163 20.24 31.19 0.65
N ASP A 164 19.18 30.72 1.27
CA ASP A 164 19.26 29.79 2.40
C ASP A 164 19.44 28.35 1.94
N ARG A 165 20.08 27.58 2.80
CA ARG A 165 20.13 26.11 2.69
C ARG A 165 19.32 25.52 3.81
N ILE A 166 18.42 24.61 3.47
CA ILE A 166 17.60 23.86 4.43
C ILE A 166 18.15 22.45 4.54
N ALA A 167 18.52 22.06 5.75
CA ALA A 167 18.90 20.68 6.05
C ALA A 167 17.67 19.92 6.52
N PHE A 168 17.37 18.81 5.85
CA PHE A 168 16.33 17.86 6.26
C PHE A 168 17.00 16.77 7.08
N MET A 169 16.59 16.64 8.33
CA MET A 169 17.14 15.60 9.20
C MET A 169 16.05 14.65 9.69
N ARG A 170 16.44 13.39 9.85
CA ARG A 170 15.67 12.38 10.52
C ARG A 170 16.10 12.31 11.99
N ILE A 171 15.18 12.61 12.90
CA ILE A 171 15.38 12.38 14.33
C ILE A 171 15.26 10.88 14.58
N CYS A 172 16.26 10.31 15.24
CA CYS A 172 16.34 8.91 15.59
C CYS A 172 15.95 8.66 17.05
N SER A 173 16.26 9.60 17.95
CA SER A 173 15.89 9.57 19.37
C SER A 173 15.84 10.97 19.96
N GLY A 174 15.25 11.10 21.14
CA GLY A 174 15.14 12.35 21.88
C GLY A 174 14.30 13.43 21.20
N LYS A 175 14.48 14.67 21.61
CA LYS A 175 13.74 15.81 21.14
C LYS A 175 14.69 16.90 20.63
N PHE A 176 14.34 17.50 19.51
CA PHE A 176 15.02 18.69 18.98
C PHE A 176 14.34 19.94 19.51
N ASP A 177 15.08 20.78 20.24
CA ASP A 177 14.66 22.07 20.77
C ASP A 177 15.27 23.23 19.97
#